data_8976bcae54b25f468d8ca0bbc3f4127c
#
_entry.id   8976bcae54b25f468d8ca0bbc3f4127c
#
_cell.length_a   1.000
_cell.length_b   1.000
_cell.length_c   1.000
_cell.angle_alpha   90.00
_cell.angle_beta   90.00
_cell.angle_gamma   90.00
#
_symmetry.space_group_name_H-M   'P 1'
#
loop_
_entity.id
_entity.type
_entity.pdbx_description
1 polymer ?
#
loop_
_entity_poly.entity_id
_entity_poly.type
_entity_poly.pdbx_seq_one_letter_code
_entity_poly.pdbx_strand_id
1 'polypeptide(L)'
;MQHHLSGIATRLLVLLFASMGDANAKITSFEIKSNVPYGTFKPGDFVRVDGFVTGEIPASDPIPGLVRASKNALGMAEYRAPFVLIVPRDRSSGNGALLIDVPNRGRPIAHHLYNSPRTPFLPIGSFDPGNRFLEDHGFSVAMLQWELGQGIDLPTFTDTSGIGHYVEGVGIAAIRDFADFLRNVEKDTSGTQNPLYGRIDRTLVIGYSQTARVLKSMLIEGFNQIDGRRVFDGMHVNASASGLANILATGSGPDSGTFFTPRFTHPDFRGVTEEPLTWTDIIARVNARGQTPPKMLVTNMTTDYFSIRASLARTGAQDTVELPIPANVRIYDVAGASHALTVQSKCEFPPGRLDFFPIMRATLLNLDGWVKNSIEPPETRLMPVEPRPTEASLLQAPAHLPKAIVQAPLRDADGNAMGGVRLPDIDAPLGTHGAQNLPLSDRSCNLNAAYIAFARTPAERSANDKRRALTERYANRDDYVARIRAAARRLVADRFLVEADALEIERAAQVVDL
;
A
#
# COMPACT_ATOMS: atom_id res chain seq x y z
N MET A 1 -68.19 -23.69 60.33
CA MET A 1 -67.06 -22.77 60.27
C MET A 1 -66.40 -22.97 58.90
N GLN A 2 -66.71 -22.09 57.95
CA GLN A 2 -66.29 -22.19 56.60
C GLN A 2 -65.09 -21.24 56.40
N HIS A 3 -63.99 -21.75 55.89
CA HIS A 3 -62.88 -20.95 55.45
C HIS A 3 -62.89 -20.75 53.92
N HIS A 4 -63.04 -19.49 53.52
CA HIS A 4 -62.90 -19.08 52.15
C HIS A 4 -61.39 -18.98 51.82
N LEU A 5 -60.94 -19.71 50.79
CA LEU A 5 -59.65 -19.54 50.13
C LEU A 5 -59.89 -18.73 48.86
N SER A 6 -59.37 -17.50 48.84
CA SER A 6 -59.29 -16.66 47.64
C SER A 6 -58.01 -16.95 46.91
N GLY A 7 -58.11 -17.50 45.69
CA GLY A 7 -56.95 -17.72 44.79
C GLY A 7 -56.53 -16.44 44.09
N ILE A 8 -55.29 -16.02 44.30
CA ILE A 8 -54.60 -14.97 43.52
C ILE A 8 -53.98 -15.62 42.32
N ALA A 9 -54.51 -15.34 41.13
CA ALA A 9 -53.93 -15.73 39.86
C ALA A 9 -52.78 -14.73 39.48
N THR A 10 -51.56 -15.14 39.68
CA THR A 10 -50.37 -14.40 39.21
C THR A 10 -50.21 -14.59 37.71
N ARG A 11 -50.54 -13.56 36.92
CA ARG A 11 -50.21 -13.53 35.48
C ARG A 11 -48.73 -13.31 35.34
N LEU A 12 -48.01 -14.34 34.89
CA LEU A 12 -46.61 -14.27 34.48
C LEU A 12 -46.52 -13.53 33.13
N LEU A 13 -46.08 -12.28 33.15
CA LEU A 13 -45.78 -11.50 31.95
C LEU A 13 -44.41 -11.96 31.41
N VAL A 14 -44.40 -12.85 30.44
CA VAL A 14 -43.17 -13.23 29.71
C VAL A 14 -42.82 -12.06 28.79
N LEU A 15 -41.91 -11.22 29.24
CA LEU A 15 -41.23 -10.25 28.39
C LEU A 15 -40.29 -11.04 27.46
N LEU A 16 -40.72 -11.24 26.22
CA LEU A 16 -39.80 -11.60 25.12
C LEU A 16 -38.84 -10.42 24.92
N PHE A 17 -37.66 -10.48 25.53
CA PHE A 17 -36.53 -9.73 25.04
C PHE A 17 -36.14 -10.35 23.70
N ALA A 18 -36.65 -9.78 22.60
CA ALA A 18 -35.98 -9.95 21.31
C ALA A 18 -34.56 -9.42 21.52
N SER A 19 -33.57 -10.29 21.52
CA SER A 19 -32.20 -9.91 21.42
C SER A 19 -32.08 -9.14 20.09
N MET A 20 -32.08 -7.82 20.15
CA MET A 20 -31.54 -7.03 19.07
C MET A 20 -30.08 -7.45 18.98
N GLY A 21 -29.79 -8.42 18.12
CA GLY A 21 -28.43 -8.73 17.75
C GLY A 21 -27.79 -7.42 17.33
N ASP A 22 -26.62 -7.14 17.87
CA ASP A 22 -25.85 -5.95 17.47
C ASP A 22 -25.79 -5.92 15.94
N ALA A 23 -26.32 -4.84 15.36
CA ALA A 23 -26.29 -4.66 13.91
C ALA A 23 -24.84 -4.37 13.51
N ASN A 24 -24.17 -5.40 13.02
CA ASN A 24 -22.77 -5.30 12.60
C ASN A 24 -22.65 -4.87 11.14
N ALA A 25 -21.57 -4.21 10.80
CA ALA A 25 -21.22 -3.90 9.41
C ALA A 25 -21.14 -5.19 8.57
N LYS A 26 -21.75 -5.20 7.38
CA LYS A 26 -21.82 -6.40 6.54
C LYS A 26 -22.07 -6.07 5.07
N ILE A 27 -21.61 -6.95 4.19
CA ILE A 27 -22.05 -6.99 2.80
C ILE A 27 -23.46 -7.58 2.74
N THR A 28 -24.39 -6.84 2.19
CA THR A 28 -25.81 -7.23 2.03
C THR A 28 -26.12 -7.73 0.63
N SER A 29 -25.37 -7.29 -0.38
CA SER A 29 -25.51 -7.74 -1.76
C SER A 29 -24.15 -7.90 -2.45
N PHE A 30 -23.97 -9.03 -3.14
CA PHE A 30 -22.80 -9.35 -3.95
C PHE A 30 -23.25 -9.62 -5.39
N GLU A 31 -23.31 -8.58 -6.21
CA GLU A 31 -23.84 -8.61 -7.55
C GLU A 31 -22.73 -8.85 -8.59
N ILE A 32 -22.72 -10.01 -9.25
CA ILE A 32 -21.80 -10.31 -10.36
C ILE A 32 -22.40 -9.78 -11.65
N LYS A 33 -21.67 -8.90 -12.34
CA LYS A 33 -22.04 -8.32 -13.64
C LYS A 33 -21.39 -9.07 -14.81
N SER A 34 -20.16 -9.52 -14.63
CA SER A 34 -19.44 -10.31 -15.62
C SER A 34 -18.54 -11.36 -14.98
N ASN A 35 -18.33 -12.45 -15.69
CA ASN A 35 -17.38 -13.51 -15.33
C ASN A 35 -16.80 -14.05 -16.64
N VAL A 36 -15.60 -13.59 -16.98
CA VAL A 36 -14.97 -13.88 -18.28
C VAL A 36 -13.61 -14.54 -18.10
N PRO A 37 -13.13 -15.33 -19.08
CA PRO A 37 -11.77 -15.84 -19.06
C PRO A 37 -10.76 -14.70 -18.95
N TYR A 38 -9.76 -14.87 -18.08
CA TYR A 38 -8.66 -13.92 -17.93
C TYR A 38 -7.36 -14.43 -18.56
N GLY A 39 -7.08 -15.72 -18.44
CA GLY A 39 -5.92 -16.38 -19.03
C GLY A 39 -5.65 -17.74 -18.42
N THR A 40 -4.65 -18.44 -18.99
CA THR A 40 -4.14 -19.73 -18.47
C THR A 40 -2.74 -19.53 -17.90
N PHE A 41 -2.53 -19.94 -16.66
CA PHE A 41 -1.33 -19.74 -15.87
C PHE A 41 -0.85 -21.07 -15.27
N LYS A 42 0.26 -21.08 -14.50
CA LYS A 42 0.81 -22.33 -13.95
C LYS A 42 -0.19 -23.16 -13.14
N PRO A 43 -1.01 -22.55 -12.25
CA PRO A 43 -2.00 -23.34 -11.50
C PRO A 43 -3.25 -23.70 -12.33
N GLY A 44 -3.44 -23.15 -13.52
CA GLY A 44 -4.59 -23.38 -14.38
C GLY A 44 -5.23 -22.08 -14.91
N ASP A 45 -6.50 -22.21 -15.35
CA ASP A 45 -7.26 -21.08 -15.88
C ASP A 45 -7.66 -20.11 -14.77
N PHE A 46 -7.57 -18.81 -15.08
CA PHE A 46 -8.10 -17.73 -14.26
C PHE A 46 -9.29 -17.05 -14.92
N VAL A 47 -10.14 -16.49 -14.12
CA VAL A 47 -11.28 -15.68 -14.55
C VAL A 47 -11.20 -14.29 -13.93
N ARG A 48 -11.72 -13.31 -14.66
CA ARG A 48 -12.03 -11.98 -14.17
C ARG A 48 -13.53 -11.91 -13.85
N VAL A 49 -13.85 -11.48 -12.64
CA VAL A 49 -15.21 -11.26 -12.19
C VAL A 49 -15.36 -9.79 -11.85
N ASP A 50 -16.28 -9.10 -12.51
CA ASP A 50 -16.60 -7.69 -12.22
C ASP A 50 -18.02 -7.62 -11.65
N GLY A 51 -18.24 -6.72 -10.72
CA GLY A 51 -19.55 -6.55 -10.10
C GLY A 51 -19.62 -5.39 -9.13
N PHE A 52 -20.65 -5.44 -8.29
CA PHE A 52 -20.88 -4.46 -7.23
C PHE A 52 -21.15 -5.17 -5.92
N VAL A 53 -20.69 -4.57 -4.84
CA VAL A 53 -21.16 -4.91 -3.50
C VAL A 53 -21.97 -3.77 -2.95
N THR A 54 -23.04 -4.11 -2.21
CA THR A 54 -23.72 -3.18 -1.31
C THR A 54 -23.44 -3.62 0.11
N GLY A 55 -23.12 -2.68 0.98
CA GLY A 55 -22.85 -2.95 2.38
C GLY A 55 -23.57 -1.96 3.29
N GLU A 56 -23.77 -2.38 4.52
CA GLU A 56 -24.39 -1.63 5.59
C GLU A 56 -23.44 -1.42 6.75
N ILE A 57 -23.40 -0.21 7.29
CA ILE A 57 -22.58 0.16 8.45
C ILE A 57 -23.49 0.74 9.52
N PRO A 58 -23.42 0.25 10.78
CA PRO A 58 -24.21 0.79 11.88
C PRO A 58 -23.79 2.23 12.19
N ALA A 59 -24.76 3.08 12.51
CA ALA A 59 -24.50 4.48 12.85
C ALA A 59 -23.62 4.65 14.10
N SER A 60 -23.44 3.59 14.88
CA SER A 60 -22.57 3.52 16.05
C SER A 60 -21.08 3.35 15.72
N ASP A 61 -20.73 2.97 14.47
CA ASP A 61 -19.32 2.87 14.07
C ASP A 61 -18.64 4.25 14.21
N PRO A 62 -17.40 4.30 14.70
CA PRO A 62 -16.72 5.55 15.01
C PRO A 62 -16.19 6.28 13.77
N ILE A 63 -17.05 6.42 12.76
CA ILE A 63 -16.75 7.14 11.51
C ILE A 63 -17.38 8.54 11.60
N PRO A 64 -16.60 9.61 11.55
CA PRO A 64 -17.12 10.97 11.60
C PRO A 64 -18.17 11.25 10.52
N GLY A 65 -19.29 11.84 10.93
CA GLY A 65 -20.41 12.13 10.04
C GLY A 65 -21.41 10.98 9.91
N LEU A 66 -21.05 9.74 10.23
CA LEU A 66 -21.89 8.56 10.03
C LEU A 66 -23.21 8.63 10.82
N VAL A 67 -23.18 9.13 12.06
CA VAL A 67 -24.38 9.32 12.88
C VAL A 67 -25.41 10.23 12.21
N ARG A 68 -24.97 11.20 11.42
CA ARG A 68 -25.82 12.16 10.67
C ARG A 68 -26.17 11.69 9.26
N ALA A 69 -25.49 10.66 8.77
CA ALA A 69 -25.69 10.16 7.42
C ALA A 69 -27.13 9.65 7.18
N SER A 70 -27.55 9.67 5.93
CA SER A 70 -28.78 9.00 5.49
C SER A 70 -28.73 7.52 5.89
N LYS A 71 -29.87 6.99 6.32
CA LYS A 71 -30.01 5.63 6.81
C LYS A 71 -31.17 4.92 6.13
N ASN A 72 -31.03 3.63 5.96
CA ASN A 72 -32.11 2.75 5.53
C ASN A 72 -33.12 2.49 6.67
N ALA A 73 -34.14 1.68 6.39
CA ALA A 73 -35.21 1.34 7.35
C ALA A 73 -34.70 0.61 8.63
N LEU A 74 -33.49 0.04 8.58
CA LEU A 74 -32.83 -0.63 9.71
C LEU A 74 -31.93 0.33 10.53
N GLY A 75 -31.89 1.62 10.17
CA GLY A 75 -31.02 2.60 10.82
C GLY A 75 -29.54 2.50 10.43
N MET A 76 -29.22 1.77 9.37
CA MET A 76 -27.87 1.55 8.85
C MET A 76 -27.55 2.54 7.72
N ALA A 77 -26.32 2.99 7.65
CA ALA A 77 -25.82 3.72 6.49
C ALA A 77 -25.40 2.73 5.40
N GLU A 78 -25.80 2.97 4.16
CA GLU A 78 -25.51 2.10 3.03
C GLU A 78 -24.42 2.69 2.14
N TYR A 79 -23.64 1.81 1.52
CA TYR A 79 -22.72 2.13 0.43
C TYR A 79 -22.86 1.10 -0.69
N ARG A 80 -22.50 1.50 -1.91
CA ARG A 80 -22.38 0.59 -3.05
C ARG A 80 -21.09 0.85 -3.78
N ALA A 81 -20.30 -0.21 -4.02
CA ALA A 81 -18.97 -0.08 -4.59
C ALA A 81 -18.71 -1.12 -5.69
N PRO A 82 -18.09 -0.73 -6.82
CA PRO A 82 -17.66 -1.68 -7.83
C PRO A 82 -16.44 -2.46 -7.37
N PHE A 83 -16.39 -3.74 -7.73
CA PHE A 83 -15.26 -4.62 -7.45
C PHE A 83 -14.77 -5.35 -8.70
N VAL A 84 -13.53 -5.82 -8.64
CA VAL A 84 -12.93 -6.76 -9.58
C VAL A 84 -12.25 -7.87 -8.81
N LEU A 85 -12.45 -9.13 -9.26
CA LEU A 85 -11.69 -10.29 -8.80
C LEU A 85 -10.90 -10.86 -9.99
N ILE A 86 -9.63 -11.19 -9.77
CA ILE A 86 -8.82 -12.02 -10.68
C ILE A 86 -8.46 -13.27 -9.88
N VAL A 87 -9.07 -14.40 -10.24
CA VAL A 87 -9.03 -15.59 -9.39
C VAL A 87 -8.97 -16.87 -10.23
N PRO A 88 -8.38 -17.96 -9.70
CA PRO A 88 -8.42 -19.25 -10.37
C PRO A 88 -9.86 -19.68 -10.69
N ARG A 89 -10.11 -20.20 -11.89
CA ARG A 89 -11.42 -20.77 -12.27
C ARG A 89 -11.78 -21.94 -11.37
N ASP A 90 -10.85 -22.88 -11.21
CA ASP A 90 -10.91 -23.87 -10.15
C ASP A 90 -10.30 -23.24 -8.88
N ARG A 91 -11.15 -22.90 -7.93
CA ARG A 91 -10.74 -22.25 -6.67
C ARG A 91 -9.78 -23.10 -5.84
N SER A 92 -9.74 -24.41 -6.06
CA SER A 92 -8.82 -25.33 -5.36
C SER A 92 -7.39 -25.24 -5.86
N SER A 93 -7.17 -24.71 -7.07
CA SER A 93 -5.85 -24.52 -7.65
C SER A 93 -5.13 -23.26 -7.16
N GLY A 94 -5.79 -22.36 -6.41
CA GLY A 94 -5.18 -21.19 -5.78
C GLY A 94 -4.26 -21.56 -4.63
N ASN A 95 -3.40 -20.62 -4.22
CA ASN A 95 -2.46 -20.80 -3.11
C ASN A 95 -3.08 -20.57 -1.71
N GLY A 96 -4.38 -20.25 -1.63
CA GLY A 96 -5.12 -19.95 -0.39
C GLY A 96 -5.01 -18.49 0.07
N ALA A 97 -4.19 -17.65 -0.56
CA ALA A 97 -4.10 -16.23 -0.25
C ALA A 97 -5.11 -15.40 -1.03
N LEU A 98 -5.79 -14.51 -0.32
CA LEU A 98 -6.52 -13.39 -0.88
C LEU A 98 -5.66 -12.13 -0.76
N LEU A 99 -5.25 -11.56 -1.88
CA LEU A 99 -4.56 -10.29 -1.94
C LEU A 99 -5.55 -9.16 -2.24
N ILE A 100 -5.82 -8.31 -1.26
CA ILE A 100 -6.63 -7.12 -1.42
C ILE A 100 -5.77 -6.00 -1.98
N ASP A 101 -6.11 -5.55 -3.17
CA ASP A 101 -5.53 -4.39 -3.84
C ASP A 101 -6.32 -3.14 -3.44
N VAL A 102 -5.68 -2.21 -2.72
CA VAL A 102 -6.28 -0.90 -2.42
C VAL A 102 -5.92 0.06 -3.54
N PRO A 103 -6.83 0.30 -4.50
CA PRO A 103 -6.51 1.06 -5.70
C PRO A 103 -6.16 2.51 -5.39
N ASN A 104 -5.13 3.02 -6.05
CA ASN A 104 -4.68 4.40 -5.92
C ASN A 104 -5.36 5.26 -6.99
N ARG A 105 -6.29 6.11 -6.60
CA ARG A 105 -7.14 6.90 -7.52
C ARG A 105 -7.81 6.03 -8.59
N GLY A 106 -8.41 4.93 -8.14
CA GLY A 106 -9.11 3.98 -8.98
C GLY A 106 -8.22 3.01 -9.78
N ARG A 107 -6.90 3.13 -9.69
CA ARG A 107 -5.94 2.32 -10.46
C ARG A 107 -5.45 1.14 -9.65
N PRO A 108 -5.39 -0.08 -10.24
CA PRO A 108 -4.87 -1.25 -9.56
C PRO A 108 -3.39 -1.08 -9.22
N ILE A 109 -3.00 -1.48 -8.02
CA ILE A 109 -1.64 -1.40 -7.51
C ILE A 109 -0.93 -2.76 -7.55
N ALA A 110 -1.63 -3.84 -7.21
CA ALA A 110 -1.04 -5.17 -7.14
C ALA A 110 -0.47 -5.61 -8.50
N HIS A 111 -1.25 -5.52 -9.57
CA HIS A 111 -0.78 -5.87 -10.92
C HIS A 111 0.34 -4.94 -11.38
N HIS A 112 0.27 -3.65 -11.04
CA HIS A 112 1.33 -2.71 -11.36
C HIS A 112 2.66 -3.08 -10.69
N LEU A 113 2.66 -3.39 -9.40
CA LEU A 113 3.89 -3.62 -8.64
C LEU A 113 4.45 -5.05 -8.81
N TYR A 114 3.59 -6.04 -8.95
CA TYR A 114 4.05 -7.43 -8.96
C TYR A 114 4.12 -8.04 -10.36
N ASN A 115 3.17 -7.71 -11.24
CA ASN A 115 3.18 -8.20 -12.61
C ASN A 115 4.01 -7.34 -13.56
N SER A 116 4.52 -6.17 -13.08
CA SER A 116 5.40 -5.27 -13.85
C SER A 116 4.94 -5.09 -15.31
N PRO A 117 3.72 -4.59 -15.54
CA PRO A 117 3.31 -4.27 -16.89
C PRO A 117 4.23 -3.18 -17.43
N ARG A 118 4.54 -3.23 -18.71
CA ARG A 118 5.46 -2.28 -19.37
C ARG A 118 4.97 -0.82 -19.34
N THR A 119 3.74 -0.58 -18.91
CA THR A 119 3.16 0.76 -18.75
C THR A 119 3.39 1.25 -17.31
N PRO A 120 3.84 2.51 -17.11
CA PRO A 120 4.20 3.04 -15.79
C PRO A 120 3.06 3.05 -14.76
N PHE A 121 1.81 3.16 -15.20
CA PHE A 121 0.60 2.99 -14.39
C PHE A 121 -0.49 2.39 -15.26
N LEU A 122 -1.09 1.32 -14.78
CA LEU A 122 -2.25 0.75 -15.46
C LEU A 122 -3.41 1.77 -15.46
N PRO A 123 -4.15 1.88 -16.56
CA PRO A 123 -5.41 2.65 -16.58
C PRO A 123 -6.40 2.13 -15.53
N ILE A 124 -7.35 2.97 -15.14
CA ILE A 124 -8.46 2.55 -14.27
C ILE A 124 -9.16 1.33 -14.88
N GLY A 125 -9.34 0.28 -14.09
CA GLY A 125 -10.00 -0.96 -14.52
C GLY A 125 -9.19 -1.87 -15.44
N SER A 126 -7.92 -1.54 -15.73
CA SER A 126 -7.02 -2.39 -16.49
C SER A 126 -6.24 -3.33 -15.56
N PHE A 127 -6.24 -4.62 -15.88
CA PHE A 127 -5.50 -5.67 -15.19
C PHE A 127 -4.67 -6.41 -16.24
N ASP A 128 -3.47 -5.90 -16.51
CA ASP A 128 -2.53 -6.56 -17.43
C ASP A 128 -1.78 -7.65 -16.66
N PRO A 129 -1.80 -8.92 -17.09
CA PRO A 129 -1.06 -9.99 -16.43
C PRO A 129 0.46 -9.81 -16.50
N GLY A 130 1.00 -8.95 -17.38
CA GLY A 130 2.41 -8.62 -17.48
C GLY A 130 3.31 -9.85 -17.49
N ASN A 131 4.19 -9.97 -16.48
CA ASN A 131 5.06 -11.14 -16.29
C ASN A 131 4.35 -12.33 -15.63
N ARG A 132 3.05 -12.21 -15.31
CA ARG A 132 2.19 -13.28 -14.79
C ARG A 132 2.51 -13.72 -13.35
N PHE A 133 3.25 -12.90 -12.60
CA PHE A 133 3.76 -13.30 -11.29
C PHE A 133 2.65 -13.67 -10.30
N LEU A 134 1.61 -12.84 -10.17
CA LEU A 134 0.53 -13.09 -9.22
C LEU A 134 -0.24 -14.38 -9.54
N GLU A 135 -0.59 -14.56 -10.80
CA GLU A 135 -1.38 -15.69 -11.27
C GLU A 135 -0.57 -16.97 -11.26
N ASP A 136 0.71 -16.93 -11.71
CA ASP A 136 1.60 -18.09 -11.71
C ASP A 136 1.91 -18.58 -10.28
N HIS A 137 1.80 -17.71 -9.26
CA HIS A 137 1.88 -18.08 -7.85
C HIS A 137 0.53 -18.41 -7.22
N GLY A 138 -0.56 -18.37 -7.96
CA GLY A 138 -1.89 -18.79 -7.52
C GLY A 138 -2.60 -17.82 -6.58
N PHE A 139 -2.22 -16.55 -6.55
CA PHE A 139 -2.91 -15.55 -5.74
C PHE A 139 -4.32 -15.27 -6.29
N SER A 140 -5.30 -15.23 -5.39
CA SER A 140 -6.59 -14.59 -5.67
C SER A 140 -6.45 -13.10 -5.38
N VAL A 141 -6.69 -12.24 -6.39
CA VAL A 141 -6.61 -10.79 -6.24
C VAL A 141 -8.01 -10.19 -6.25
N ALA A 142 -8.29 -9.32 -5.29
CA ALA A 142 -9.56 -8.61 -5.19
C ALA A 142 -9.30 -7.11 -5.04
N MET A 143 -10.00 -6.30 -5.82
CA MET A 143 -9.97 -4.84 -5.77
C MET A 143 -11.38 -4.31 -5.54
N LEU A 144 -11.53 -3.36 -4.63
CA LEU A 144 -12.76 -2.60 -4.41
C LEU A 144 -12.48 -1.11 -4.62
N GLN A 145 -13.32 -0.42 -5.38
CA GLN A 145 -13.26 1.03 -5.44
C GLN A 145 -13.81 1.62 -4.13
N TRP A 146 -12.97 2.35 -3.43
CA TRP A 146 -13.24 2.85 -2.07
C TRP A 146 -13.25 4.38 -2.00
N GLU A 147 -12.66 5.05 -2.98
CA GLU A 147 -12.39 6.48 -2.98
C GLU A 147 -13.52 7.25 -3.68
N LEU A 148 -13.95 8.36 -3.08
CA LEU A 148 -14.93 9.27 -3.67
C LEU A 148 -14.51 9.66 -5.10
N GLY A 149 -15.47 9.62 -6.03
CA GLY A 149 -15.24 9.92 -7.44
C GLY A 149 -14.66 8.76 -8.26
N GLN A 150 -14.40 7.60 -7.63
CA GLN A 150 -13.92 6.40 -8.32
C GLN A 150 -14.99 5.29 -8.46
N GLY A 151 -16.26 5.65 -8.28
CA GLY A 151 -17.40 4.75 -8.52
C GLY A 151 -18.05 4.16 -7.28
N ILE A 152 -17.54 4.45 -6.08
CA ILE A 152 -18.26 4.14 -4.84
C ILE A 152 -19.36 5.18 -4.59
N ASP A 153 -20.55 4.70 -4.24
CA ASP A 153 -21.64 5.52 -3.70
C ASP A 153 -21.51 5.55 -2.17
N LEU A 154 -21.23 6.72 -1.63
CA LEU A 154 -21.04 6.95 -0.19
C LEU A 154 -22.28 7.57 0.43
N PRO A 155 -22.61 7.23 1.69
CA PRO A 155 -23.67 7.91 2.42
C PRO A 155 -23.32 9.39 2.62
N THR A 156 -24.35 10.24 2.61
CA THR A 156 -24.23 11.68 2.72
C THR A 156 -25.04 12.22 3.90
N PHE A 157 -24.66 13.41 4.38
CA PHE A 157 -25.47 14.21 5.28
C PHE A 157 -25.37 15.70 4.90
N THR A 158 -26.37 16.47 5.32
CA THR A 158 -26.35 17.94 5.16
C THR A 158 -26.03 18.56 6.52
N ASP A 159 -25.10 19.51 6.54
CA ASP A 159 -24.76 20.25 7.75
C ASP A 159 -25.78 21.37 8.08
N THR A 160 -25.55 22.06 9.19
CA THR A 160 -26.44 23.16 9.65
C THR A 160 -26.46 24.37 8.73
N SER A 161 -25.48 24.49 7.84
CA SER A 161 -25.42 25.57 6.80
C SER A 161 -26.05 25.15 5.49
N GLY A 162 -26.58 23.91 5.39
CA GLY A 162 -27.19 23.40 4.18
C GLY A 162 -26.20 22.79 3.17
N ILE A 163 -24.93 22.62 3.57
CA ILE A 163 -23.90 22.02 2.70
C ILE A 163 -23.94 20.51 2.83
N GLY A 164 -23.96 19.83 1.66
CA GLY A 164 -23.87 18.36 1.58
C GLY A 164 -22.45 17.86 1.79
N HIS A 165 -22.31 16.77 2.54
CA HIS A 165 -21.05 16.10 2.83
C HIS A 165 -21.14 14.61 2.55
N TYR A 166 -20.04 14.02 2.06
CA TYR A 166 -19.87 12.57 1.95
C TYR A 166 -19.18 12.03 3.21
N VAL A 167 -19.59 10.84 3.66
CA VAL A 167 -18.92 10.14 4.78
C VAL A 167 -17.81 9.26 4.20
N GLU A 168 -16.68 9.85 3.87
CA GLU A 168 -15.59 9.20 3.12
C GLU A 168 -14.94 8.03 3.87
N GLY A 169 -14.95 8.06 5.21
CA GLY A 169 -14.45 6.94 6.03
C GLY A 169 -15.18 5.62 5.79
N VAL A 170 -16.41 5.67 5.24
CA VAL A 170 -17.18 4.48 4.85
C VAL A 170 -16.47 3.71 3.73
N GLY A 171 -15.75 4.37 2.82
CA GLY A 171 -14.96 3.69 1.80
C GLY A 171 -13.87 2.78 2.37
N ILE A 172 -13.30 3.14 3.52
CA ILE A 172 -12.30 2.31 4.21
C ILE A 172 -12.96 1.13 4.90
N ALA A 173 -14.11 1.35 5.55
CA ALA A 173 -14.90 0.27 6.12
C ALA A 173 -15.34 -0.72 5.03
N ALA A 174 -15.70 -0.23 3.84
CA ALA A 174 -16.05 -1.06 2.70
C ALA A 174 -14.93 -2.02 2.27
N ILE A 175 -13.65 -1.57 2.28
CA ILE A 175 -12.50 -2.46 2.01
C ILE A 175 -12.43 -3.58 3.05
N ARG A 176 -12.58 -3.25 4.33
CA ARG A 176 -12.60 -4.21 5.44
C ARG A 176 -13.72 -5.24 5.26
N ASP A 177 -14.94 -4.76 5.07
CA ASP A 177 -16.14 -5.59 4.99
C ASP A 177 -16.11 -6.49 3.76
N PHE A 178 -15.59 -6.00 2.64
CA PHE A 178 -15.41 -6.77 1.41
C PHE A 178 -14.38 -7.90 1.59
N ALA A 179 -13.26 -7.62 2.23
CA ALA A 179 -12.24 -8.61 2.50
C ALA A 179 -12.75 -9.70 3.46
N ASP A 180 -13.47 -9.31 4.52
CA ASP A 180 -14.08 -10.25 5.46
C ASP A 180 -15.16 -11.10 4.78
N PHE A 181 -16.01 -10.50 3.94
CA PHE A 181 -17.01 -11.22 3.16
C PHE A 181 -16.36 -12.29 2.28
N LEU A 182 -15.37 -11.93 1.49
CA LEU A 182 -14.70 -12.85 0.57
C LEU A 182 -14.06 -14.04 1.27
N ARG A 183 -13.58 -13.85 2.50
CA ARG A 183 -12.92 -14.92 3.27
C ARG A 183 -13.90 -15.76 4.08
N ASN A 184 -14.88 -15.13 4.76
CA ASN A 184 -15.58 -15.73 5.89
C ASN A 184 -17.08 -15.93 5.67
N VAL A 185 -17.70 -15.29 4.68
CA VAL A 185 -19.14 -15.32 4.49
C VAL A 185 -19.51 -16.16 3.28
N GLU A 186 -20.37 -17.16 3.47
CA GLU A 186 -20.76 -18.10 2.42
C GLU A 186 -21.60 -17.45 1.31
N LYS A 187 -22.54 -16.61 1.69
CA LYS A 187 -23.49 -15.96 0.79
C LYS A 187 -23.96 -14.62 1.37
N ASP A 188 -24.36 -13.73 0.50
CA ASP A 188 -24.97 -12.47 0.89
C ASP A 188 -26.40 -12.66 1.44
N THR A 189 -27.06 -11.57 1.84
CA THR A 189 -28.41 -11.63 2.39
C THR A 189 -29.48 -12.00 1.37
N SER A 190 -29.19 -11.88 0.06
CA SER A 190 -30.06 -12.31 -1.04
C SER A 190 -29.87 -13.78 -1.42
N GLY A 191 -28.85 -14.45 -0.88
CA GLY A 191 -28.51 -15.83 -1.18
C GLY A 191 -27.48 -16.01 -2.28
N THR A 192 -26.90 -14.92 -2.81
CA THR A 192 -25.83 -14.99 -3.82
C THR A 192 -24.56 -15.56 -3.20
N GLN A 193 -24.03 -16.62 -3.79
CA GLN A 193 -22.85 -17.33 -3.29
C GLN A 193 -21.58 -16.49 -3.45
N ASN A 194 -20.77 -16.45 -2.39
CA ASN A 194 -19.41 -15.95 -2.44
C ASN A 194 -18.50 -16.96 -3.17
N PRO A 195 -17.89 -16.61 -4.31
CA PRO A 195 -17.09 -17.55 -5.08
C PRO A 195 -15.80 -18.00 -4.39
N LEU A 196 -15.37 -17.32 -3.31
CA LEU A 196 -14.13 -17.62 -2.59
C LEU A 196 -14.35 -18.30 -1.23
N TYR A 197 -15.58 -18.45 -0.78
CA TYR A 197 -15.87 -19.06 0.50
C TYR A 197 -15.23 -20.45 0.68
N GLY A 198 -14.56 -20.65 1.83
CA GLY A 198 -13.86 -21.91 2.14
C GLY A 198 -12.59 -22.17 1.31
N ARG A 199 -12.09 -21.17 0.55
CA ARG A 199 -10.89 -21.27 -0.28
C ARG A 199 -9.76 -20.36 0.17
N ILE A 200 -10.06 -19.41 1.05
CA ILE A 200 -9.12 -18.41 1.55
C ILE A 200 -8.75 -18.76 2.99
N ASP A 201 -7.48 -19.01 3.24
CA ASP A 201 -6.93 -19.28 4.56
C ASP A 201 -6.26 -18.04 5.18
N ARG A 202 -5.83 -17.08 4.35
CA ARG A 202 -5.18 -15.84 4.77
C ARG A 202 -5.50 -14.67 3.85
N THR A 203 -5.52 -13.48 4.42
CA THR A 203 -5.76 -12.24 3.69
C THR A 203 -4.56 -11.32 3.81
N LEU A 204 -4.01 -10.94 2.66
CA LEU A 204 -2.95 -9.95 2.52
C LEU A 204 -3.54 -8.67 1.92
N VAL A 205 -2.97 -7.52 2.24
CA VAL A 205 -3.38 -6.25 1.64
C VAL A 205 -2.17 -5.44 1.20
N ILE A 206 -2.30 -4.79 0.05
CA ILE A 206 -1.26 -3.92 -0.50
C ILE A 206 -1.78 -2.49 -0.66
N GLY A 207 -0.91 -1.53 -0.34
CA GLY A 207 -1.08 -0.12 -0.64
C GLY A 207 0.22 0.52 -1.11
N TYR A 208 0.11 1.54 -1.94
CA TYR A 208 1.24 2.30 -2.47
C TYR A 208 0.98 3.79 -2.33
N SER A 209 1.97 4.53 -1.79
CA SER A 209 1.89 5.98 -1.64
C SER A 209 0.64 6.40 -0.84
N GLN A 210 -0.36 7.00 -1.48
CA GLN A 210 -1.65 7.35 -0.89
C GLN A 210 -2.29 6.16 -0.16
N THR A 211 -2.43 5.04 -0.83
CA THR A 211 -3.15 3.90 -0.27
C THR A 211 -2.33 3.14 0.78
N ALA A 212 -1.02 3.24 0.76
CA ALA A 212 -0.19 2.79 1.88
C ALA A 212 -0.42 3.63 3.15
N ARG A 213 -0.70 4.93 3.00
CA ARG A 213 -1.13 5.81 4.11
C ARG A 213 -2.52 5.43 4.63
N VAL A 214 -3.43 5.01 3.72
CA VAL A 214 -4.73 4.45 4.09
C VAL A 214 -4.54 3.23 4.98
N LEU A 215 -3.65 2.29 4.64
CA LEU A 215 -3.41 1.09 5.45
C LEU A 215 -2.93 1.45 6.87
N LYS A 216 -2.05 2.44 7.03
CA LYS A 216 -1.64 2.90 8.36
C LYS A 216 -2.80 3.51 9.14
N SER A 217 -3.61 4.36 8.48
CA SER A 217 -4.80 4.95 9.09
C SER A 217 -5.82 3.88 9.49
N MET A 218 -6.03 2.86 8.66
CA MET A 218 -6.88 1.71 8.99
C MET A 218 -6.43 1.02 10.29
N LEU A 219 -5.12 0.82 10.46
CA LEU A 219 -4.57 0.22 11.67
C LEU A 219 -4.82 1.09 12.89
N ILE A 220 -4.49 2.37 12.82
CA ILE A 220 -4.62 3.32 13.93
C ILE A 220 -6.08 3.49 14.35
N GLU A 221 -7.00 3.53 13.40
CA GLU A 221 -8.42 3.72 13.66
C GLU A 221 -9.18 2.41 13.95
N GLY A 222 -8.50 1.27 13.91
CA GLY A 222 -9.06 -0.01 14.31
C GLY A 222 -9.84 -0.73 13.22
N PHE A 223 -9.73 -0.31 11.96
CA PHE A 223 -10.45 -0.94 10.84
C PHE A 223 -9.89 -2.30 10.41
N ASN A 224 -8.81 -2.79 11.03
CA ASN A 224 -8.31 -4.15 10.74
C ASN A 224 -9.04 -5.23 11.56
N GLN A 225 -10.23 -4.93 12.05
CA GLN A 225 -11.03 -5.86 12.85
C GLN A 225 -12.51 -5.72 12.53
N ILE A 226 -13.22 -6.86 12.53
CA ILE A 226 -14.67 -6.97 12.48
C ILE A 226 -15.10 -8.12 13.38
N ASP A 227 -16.08 -7.91 14.27
CA ASP A 227 -16.57 -8.88 15.24
C ASP A 227 -15.47 -9.59 16.05
N GLY A 228 -14.45 -8.85 16.45
CA GLY A 228 -13.29 -9.40 17.17
C GLY A 228 -12.29 -10.18 16.30
N ARG A 229 -12.58 -10.39 15.02
CA ARG A 229 -11.68 -11.09 14.08
C ARG A 229 -10.78 -10.11 13.34
N ARG A 230 -9.51 -10.45 13.20
CA ARG A 230 -8.59 -9.70 12.34
C ARG A 230 -8.93 -9.98 10.87
N VAL A 231 -8.99 -8.92 10.05
CA VAL A 231 -9.32 -9.01 8.62
C VAL A 231 -8.07 -9.26 7.78
N PHE A 232 -7.02 -8.44 7.95
CA PHE A 232 -5.77 -8.59 7.22
C PHE A 232 -4.70 -9.22 8.10
N ASP A 233 -4.19 -10.37 7.67
CA ASP A 233 -3.11 -11.10 8.36
C ASP A 233 -1.74 -10.52 8.06
N GLY A 234 -1.56 -9.99 6.85
CA GLY A 234 -0.34 -9.34 6.40
C GLY A 234 -0.60 -8.08 5.58
N MET A 235 0.30 -7.09 5.70
CA MET A 235 0.23 -5.82 4.97
C MET A 235 1.55 -5.51 4.28
N HIS A 236 1.50 -5.18 2.99
CA HIS A 236 2.63 -4.62 2.26
C HIS A 236 2.40 -3.12 2.07
N VAL A 237 3.14 -2.31 2.83
CA VAL A 237 2.97 -0.86 2.93
C VAL A 237 4.11 -0.19 2.18
N ASN A 238 3.83 0.36 0.99
CA ASN A 238 4.87 0.87 0.10
C ASN A 238 4.85 2.39 0.02
N ALA A 239 6.02 3.03 0.16
CA ALA A 239 6.24 4.45 -0.10
C ALA A 239 5.28 5.37 0.67
N SER A 240 5.02 5.08 1.96
CA SER A 240 4.06 5.84 2.79
C SER A 240 4.70 6.92 3.64
N ALA A 241 6.00 6.83 3.91
CA ALA A 241 6.71 7.66 4.90
C ALA A 241 6.01 7.69 6.27
N SER A 242 6.00 8.82 6.98
CA SER A 242 5.22 8.99 8.23
C SER A 242 3.75 9.34 7.99
N GLY A 243 3.39 9.77 6.77
CA GLY A 243 2.07 10.31 6.46
C GLY A 243 0.90 9.35 6.71
N LEU A 244 -0.23 9.93 7.08
CA LEU A 244 -1.52 9.27 7.22
C LEU A 244 -2.50 9.79 6.15
N ALA A 245 -3.45 8.97 5.76
CA ALA A 245 -4.64 9.45 5.10
C ALA A 245 -5.63 9.93 6.16
N ASN A 246 -6.31 11.05 5.91
CA ASN A 246 -7.35 11.54 6.82
C ASN A 246 -8.67 10.82 6.52
N ILE A 247 -8.77 9.57 6.95
CA ILE A 247 -9.94 8.71 6.69
C ILE A 247 -11.18 9.11 7.47
N LEU A 248 -11.01 10.02 8.41
CA LEU A 248 -12.09 10.52 9.24
C LEU A 248 -12.61 11.88 8.77
N ALA A 249 -12.13 12.39 7.64
CA ALA A 249 -12.66 13.62 7.06
C ALA A 249 -14.04 13.39 6.47
N THR A 250 -14.87 14.39 6.58
CA THR A 250 -16.14 14.48 5.85
C THR A 250 -15.94 15.42 4.68
N GLY A 251 -16.14 14.94 3.47
CA GLY A 251 -16.00 15.73 2.25
C GLY A 251 -17.16 16.69 2.02
N SER A 252 -16.91 17.81 1.34
CA SER A 252 -17.91 18.78 0.93
C SER A 252 -18.04 18.82 -0.59
N GLY A 253 -19.01 18.09 -1.13
CA GLY A 253 -19.33 18.06 -2.56
C GLY A 253 -18.55 17.02 -3.38
N PRO A 254 -18.99 16.77 -4.63
CA PRO A 254 -18.48 15.67 -5.47
C PRO A 254 -17.02 15.83 -5.91
N ASP A 255 -16.50 17.05 -5.90
CA ASP A 255 -15.13 17.37 -6.31
C ASP A 255 -14.19 17.60 -5.12
N SER A 256 -14.66 17.35 -3.91
CA SER A 256 -13.93 17.77 -2.71
C SER A 256 -12.60 17.05 -2.55
N GLY A 257 -12.43 15.87 -3.15
CA GLY A 257 -11.17 15.13 -3.10
C GLY A 257 -10.58 15.06 -1.69
N THR A 258 -11.48 15.12 -0.72
CA THR A 258 -11.22 15.54 0.66
C THR A 258 -10.53 14.49 1.47
N PHE A 259 -10.44 13.29 0.93
CA PHE A 259 -9.53 12.29 1.49
C PHE A 259 -8.10 12.83 1.62
N PHE A 260 -7.83 13.94 0.96
CA PHE A 260 -6.54 14.62 0.93
C PHE A 260 -6.51 15.98 1.62
N THR A 261 -7.65 16.50 2.09
CA THR A 261 -7.69 17.76 2.82
C THR A 261 -7.60 17.54 4.32
N PRO A 262 -7.03 18.43 5.06
CA PRO A 262 -6.16 19.54 4.73
C PRO A 262 -4.68 19.16 4.65
N ARG A 263 -4.30 17.94 5.03
CA ARG A 263 -2.90 17.49 5.08
C ARG A 263 -2.27 17.34 3.69
N PHE A 264 -3.08 17.23 2.64
CA PHE A 264 -2.63 17.00 1.27
C PHE A 264 -2.92 18.13 0.29
N THR A 265 -3.83 19.06 0.62
CA THR A 265 -4.13 20.22 -0.23
C THR A 265 -3.31 21.44 0.09
N HIS A 266 -2.45 21.38 1.10
CA HIS A 266 -1.46 22.42 1.24
C HIS A 266 -0.70 22.52 -0.11
N PRO A 267 -0.50 23.72 -0.68
CA PRO A 267 0.25 23.90 -1.93
C PRO A 267 1.63 23.25 -1.86
N ASP A 268 2.17 23.05 -0.67
CA ASP A 268 3.30 22.19 -0.41
C ASP A 268 2.86 20.74 -0.16
N PHE A 269 2.26 20.11 -1.14
CA PHE A 269 2.02 18.65 -1.17
C PHE A 269 3.33 17.83 -0.94
N ARG A 270 4.37 18.48 -0.62
CA ARG A 270 5.73 18.01 -0.41
C ARG A 270 5.95 17.33 0.94
N GLY A 271 4.92 16.96 1.64
CA GLY A 271 5.02 16.26 2.93
C GLY A 271 5.45 17.16 4.09
N VAL A 272 5.39 18.47 3.91
CA VAL A 272 5.80 19.48 4.90
C VAL A 272 4.95 19.45 6.15
N THR A 273 3.73 18.92 6.02
CA THR A 273 2.75 18.83 7.09
C THR A 273 2.78 17.49 7.82
N GLU A 274 3.67 16.58 7.43
CA GLU A 274 3.75 15.26 8.06
C GLU A 274 4.45 15.36 9.41
N GLU A 275 3.76 14.91 10.44
CA GLU A 275 4.33 14.73 11.76
C GLU A 275 5.11 13.43 11.84
N PRO A 276 6.12 13.31 12.68
CA PRO A 276 6.76 12.03 12.95
C PRO A 276 5.74 11.00 13.42
N LEU A 277 5.75 9.85 12.76
CA LEU A 277 4.91 8.72 13.13
C LEU A 277 5.67 7.43 12.82
N THR A 278 6.22 6.82 13.85
CA THR A 278 7.00 5.60 13.71
C THR A 278 6.12 4.36 13.74
N TRP A 279 6.69 3.24 13.31
CA TRP A 279 5.99 1.96 13.39
C TRP A 279 5.74 1.54 14.84
N THR A 280 6.60 1.92 15.76
CA THR A 280 6.38 1.73 17.20
C THR A 280 5.14 2.46 17.68
N ASP A 281 4.93 3.71 17.25
CA ASP A 281 3.73 4.49 17.58
C ASP A 281 2.46 3.85 17.01
N ILE A 282 2.53 3.38 15.76
CA ILE A 282 1.39 2.72 15.10
C ILE A 282 1.02 1.46 15.87
N ILE A 283 1.98 0.59 16.16
CA ILE A 283 1.74 -0.66 16.89
C ILE A 283 1.24 -0.40 18.30
N ALA A 284 1.78 0.60 18.99
CA ALA A 284 1.29 0.98 20.31
C ALA A 284 -0.20 1.38 20.28
N ARG A 285 -0.63 2.13 19.27
CA ARG A 285 -2.05 2.53 19.10
C ARG A 285 -2.95 1.33 18.79
N VAL A 286 -2.48 0.38 17.95
CA VAL A 286 -3.22 -0.87 17.67
C VAL A 286 -3.39 -1.69 18.95
N ASN A 287 -2.32 -1.87 19.71
CA ASN A 287 -2.35 -2.61 20.98
C ASN A 287 -3.26 -1.92 22.04
N ALA A 288 -3.25 -0.59 22.11
CA ALA A 288 -4.11 0.17 23.01
C ALA A 288 -5.61 -0.01 22.71
N ARG A 289 -5.97 -0.41 21.48
CA ARG A 289 -7.34 -0.80 21.11
C ARG A 289 -7.66 -2.27 21.44
N GLY A 290 -6.73 -3.02 22.02
CA GLY A 290 -6.87 -4.47 22.28
C GLY A 290 -6.83 -5.32 21.00
N GLN A 291 -6.33 -4.77 19.90
CA GLN A 291 -6.22 -5.48 18.62
C GLN A 291 -4.84 -6.12 18.45
N THR A 292 -4.79 -7.22 17.73
CA THR A 292 -3.52 -7.87 17.37
C THR A 292 -3.00 -7.30 16.05
N PRO A 293 -1.80 -6.67 16.03
CA PRO A 293 -1.24 -6.14 14.79
C PRO A 293 -1.00 -7.23 13.74
N PRO A 294 -1.16 -6.94 12.45
CA PRO A 294 -0.78 -7.83 11.36
C PRO A 294 0.74 -7.93 11.23
N LYS A 295 1.23 -8.87 10.42
CA LYS A 295 2.62 -8.86 9.93
C LYS A 295 2.77 -7.82 8.84
N MET A 296 3.85 -7.03 8.87
CA MET A 296 4.02 -5.91 7.95
C MET A 296 5.39 -5.90 7.30
N LEU A 297 5.40 -5.82 5.98
CA LEU A 297 6.58 -5.47 5.21
C LEU A 297 6.40 -4.07 4.63
N VAL A 298 7.36 -3.21 4.92
CA VAL A 298 7.36 -1.79 4.53
C VAL A 298 8.48 -1.58 3.54
N THR A 299 8.19 -0.95 2.42
CA THR A 299 9.24 -0.56 1.47
C THR A 299 9.23 0.95 1.28
N ASN A 300 10.41 1.56 1.29
CA ASN A 300 10.59 2.97 0.95
C ASN A 300 11.62 3.09 -0.17
N MET A 301 11.47 4.12 -0.97
CA MET A 301 12.39 4.44 -2.05
C MET A 301 13.35 5.54 -1.60
N THR A 302 14.52 5.64 -2.23
CA THR A 302 15.44 6.76 -1.93
C THR A 302 14.76 8.11 -2.07
N THR A 303 13.92 8.28 -3.11
CA THR A 303 13.17 9.52 -3.33
C THR A 303 12.22 9.87 -2.18
N ASP A 304 11.68 8.87 -1.46
CA ASP A 304 10.75 9.09 -0.34
C ASP A 304 11.38 9.87 0.82
N TYR A 305 12.69 9.72 1.02
CA TYR A 305 13.42 10.46 2.04
C TYR A 305 13.49 11.96 1.75
N PHE A 306 13.42 12.33 0.47
CA PHE A 306 13.50 13.70 0.01
C PHE A 306 12.12 14.32 -0.23
N SER A 307 11.24 13.58 -0.91
CA SER A 307 9.95 14.12 -1.35
C SER A 307 8.83 13.99 -0.33
N ILE A 308 8.88 12.97 0.54
CA ILE A 308 7.85 12.72 1.55
C ILE A 308 8.40 12.42 2.95
N ARG A 309 9.68 12.74 3.22
CA ARG A 309 10.32 12.67 4.53
C ARG A 309 10.23 11.30 5.22
N ALA A 310 10.65 10.24 4.52
CA ALA A 310 10.57 8.87 5.04
C ALA A 310 11.32 8.68 6.38
N SER A 311 12.33 9.50 6.68
CA SER A 311 13.04 9.45 7.97
C SER A 311 12.10 9.63 9.18
N LEU A 312 11.02 10.41 9.05
CA LEU A 312 10.06 10.64 10.13
C LEU A 312 9.22 9.40 10.51
N ALA A 313 9.32 8.32 9.73
CA ALA A 313 8.75 7.01 10.09
C ALA A 313 9.73 6.14 10.91
N ARG A 314 10.96 6.62 11.13
CA ARG A 314 12.04 5.89 11.80
C ARG A 314 12.53 6.59 13.07
N THR A 315 12.51 7.91 13.08
CA THR A 315 13.07 8.75 14.16
C THR A 315 12.00 9.65 14.75
N GLY A 316 12.23 10.14 15.98
CA GLY A 316 11.41 11.17 16.57
C GLY A 316 11.56 12.53 15.85
N ALA A 317 10.73 13.50 16.22
CA ALA A 317 10.69 14.84 15.59
C ALA A 317 11.98 15.65 15.77
N GLN A 318 12.61 15.52 16.92
CA GLN A 318 13.77 16.32 17.35
C GLN A 318 15.02 15.46 17.48
N ASP A 319 14.94 14.21 17.06
CA ASP A 319 15.94 13.21 17.33
C ASP A 319 16.44 12.59 16.03
N THR A 320 17.73 12.33 15.95
CA THR A 320 18.35 11.59 14.86
C THR A 320 18.52 10.11 15.20
N VAL A 321 18.14 9.71 16.42
CA VAL A 321 18.24 8.33 16.88
C VAL A 321 17.10 7.50 16.31
N GLU A 322 17.45 6.42 15.66
CA GLU A 322 16.47 5.47 15.13
C GLU A 322 15.76 4.75 16.29
N LEU A 323 14.43 4.73 16.21
CA LEU A 323 13.60 4.03 17.18
C LEU A 323 13.54 2.53 16.86
N PRO A 324 13.36 1.67 17.87
CA PRO A 324 13.22 0.24 17.64
C PRO A 324 12.09 -0.10 16.68
N ILE A 325 12.33 -1.06 15.79
CA ILE A 325 11.30 -1.57 14.87
C ILE A 325 10.59 -2.75 15.55
N PRO A 326 9.25 -2.73 15.63
CA PRO A 326 8.48 -3.81 16.24
C PRO A 326 8.72 -5.16 15.55
N ALA A 327 8.68 -6.26 16.31
CA ALA A 327 8.97 -7.60 15.81
C ALA A 327 8.08 -8.07 14.64
N ASN A 328 6.86 -7.54 14.55
CA ASN A 328 5.93 -7.81 13.45
C ASN A 328 6.10 -6.89 12.23
N VAL A 329 7.17 -6.10 12.18
CA VAL A 329 7.48 -5.17 11.09
C VAL A 329 8.88 -5.45 10.55
N ARG A 330 9.05 -5.41 9.23
CA ARG A 330 10.37 -5.28 8.57
C ARG A 330 10.32 -4.12 7.60
N ILE A 331 11.38 -3.38 7.49
CA ILE A 331 11.51 -2.22 6.61
C ILE A 331 12.64 -2.47 5.62
N TYR A 332 12.34 -2.29 4.34
CA TYR A 332 13.29 -2.43 3.25
C TYR A 332 13.35 -1.13 2.47
N ASP A 333 14.43 -0.38 2.69
CA ASP A 333 14.72 0.82 1.89
C ASP A 333 15.40 0.39 0.59
N VAL A 334 14.84 0.78 -0.54
CA VAL A 334 15.38 0.44 -1.86
C VAL A 334 16.29 1.56 -2.35
N ALA A 335 17.59 1.28 -2.34
CA ALA A 335 18.61 2.26 -2.73
C ALA A 335 18.49 2.64 -4.21
N GLY A 336 18.53 3.95 -4.51
CA GLY A 336 18.47 4.49 -5.88
C GLY A 336 17.07 4.49 -6.51
N ALA A 337 16.04 3.92 -5.85
CA ALA A 337 14.70 3.83 -6.41
C ALA A 337 13.94 5.17 -6.36
N SER A 338 13.10 5.38 -7.38
CA SER A 338 12.14 6.48 -7.47
C SER A 338 10.85 6.17 -6.73
N HIS A 339 10.20 7.21 -6.18
CA HIS A 339 8.81 7.10 -5.71
C HIS A 339 7.86 6.73 -6.84
N ALA A 340 8.08 7.23 -8.04
CA ALA A 340 7.29 6.90 -9.22
C ALA A 340 8.21 6.63 -10.41
N LEU A 341 7.87 5.63 -11.22
CA LEU A 341 8.53 5.33 -12.49
C LEU A 341 7.74 5.99 -13.63
N THR A 342 7.75 7.31 -13.69
CA THR A 342 7.10 8.04 -14.77
C THR A 342 8.12 8.62 -15.73
N VAL A 343 7.91 8.40 -17.02
CA VAL A 343 8.69 9.10 -18.05
C VAL A 343 8.17 10.53 -18.14
N GLN A 344 8.94 11.49 -17.61
CA GLN A 344 8.59 12.90 -17.68
C GLN A 344 9.59 13.63 -18.57
N SER A 345 9.10 14.21 -19.64
CA SER A 345 9.91 14.99 -20.61
C SER A 345 10.27 16.39 -20.11
N LYS A 346 9.73 16.81 -18.96
CA LYS A 346 9.88 18.19 -18.44
C LYS A 346 10.97 18.33 -17.39
N CYS A 347 11.57 17.23 -16.94
CA CYS A 347 12.59 17.28 -15.91
C CYS A 347 13.97 17.53 -16.54
N GLU A 348 14.85 18.17 -15.78
CA GLU A 348 16.19 18.58 -16.24
C GLU A 348 17.07 17.39 -16.61
N PHE A 349 17.00 16.30 -15.82
CA PHE A 349 17.76 15.09 -16.05
C PHE A 349 16.87 13.94 -16.55
N PRO A 350 17.44 12.96 -17.25
CA PRO A 350 16.74 11.71 -17.54
C PRO A 350 16.15 11.10 -16.27
N PRO A 351 14.94 10.51 -16.33
CA PRO A 351 14.31 9.88 -15.16
C PRO A 351 15.13 8.69 -14.68
N GLY A 352 15.00 8.38 -13.39
CA GLY A 352 15.58 7.19 -12.78
C GLY A 352 15.14 5.92 -13.53
N ARG A 353 16.08 5.02 -13.73
CA ARG A 353 15.91 3.80 -14.55
C ARG A 353 15.85 2.53 -13.72
N LEU A 354 16.03 2.64 -12.40
CA LEU A 354 16.08 1.48 -11.52
C LEU A 354 14.71 0.80 -11.45
N ASP A 355 14.64 -0.42 -11.96
CA ASP A 355 13.46 -1.28 -11.82
C ASP A 355 13.47 -1.95 -10.44
N PHE A 356 12.64 -1.46 -9.52
CA PHE A 356 12.53 -2.02 -8.18
C PHE A 356 11.43 -3.09 -8.04
N PHE A 357 10.64 -3.36 -9.06
CA PHE A 357 9.56 -4.34 -9.02
C PHE A 357 10.01 -5.77 -8.65
N PRO A 358 11.22 -6.22 -9.03
CA PRO A 358 11.77 -7.49 -8.53
C PRO A 358 11.79 -7.60 -7.00
N ILE A 359 12.16 -6.50 -6.31
CA ILE A 359 12.14 -6.47 -4.85
C ILE A 359 10.70 -6.58 -4.31
N MET A 360 9.74 -5.92 -4.97
CA MET A 360 8.33 -6.01 -4.56
C MET A 360 7.81 -7.44 -4.62
N ARG A 361 8.16 -8.19 -5.68
CA ARG A 361 7.79 -9.60 -5.85
C ARG A 361 8.36 -10.47 -4.74
N ALA A 362 9.65 -10.36 -4.49
CA ALA A 362 10.29 -11.09 -3.39
C ALA A 362 9.68 -10.72 -2.03
N THR A 363 9.37 -9.43 -1.82
CA THR A 363 8.73 -8.95 -0.59
C THR A 363 7.34 -9.54 -0.40
N LEU A 364 6.52 -9.67 -1.46
CA LEU A 364 5.20 -10.32 -1.37
C LEU A 364 5.33 -11.80 -0.97
N LEU A 365 6.26 -12.54 -1.58
CA LEU A 365 6.48 -13.95 -1.21
C LEU A 365 6.99 -14.10 0.22
N ASN A 366 7.85 -13.20 0.68
CA ASN A 366 8.31 -13.18 2.06
C ASN A 366 7.16 -12.89 3.04
N LEU A 367 6.26 -11.95 2.71
CA LEU A 367 5.08 -11.66 3.52
C LEU A 367 4.15 -12.87 3.57
N ASP A 368 3.89 -13.48 2.43
CA ASP A 368 3.03 -14.66 2.31
C ASP A 368 3.59 -15.83 3.14
N GLY A 369 4.89 -16.11 3.00
CA GLY A 369 5.58 -17.14 3.78
C GLY A 369 5.56 -16.86 5.27
N TRP A 370 5.71 -15.59 5.66
CA TRP A 370 5.66 -15.18 7.06
C TRP A 370 4.27 -15.37 7.67
N VAL A 371 3.23 -14.99 6.95
CA VAL A 371 1.83 -15.16 7.38
C VAL A 371 1.45 -16.63 7.41
N LYS A 372 1.71 -17.37 6.33
CA LYS A 372 1.27 -18.75 6.15
C LYS A 372 2.02 -19.74 7.03
N ASN A 373 3.34 -19.62 7.08
CA ASN A 373 4.22 -20.66 7.63
C ASN A 373 5.08 -20.16 8.80
N SER A 374 4.90 -18.90 9.22
CA SER A 374 5.76 -18.25 10.23
C SER A 374 7.25 -18.23 9.83
N ILE A 375 7.56 -18.29 8.53
CA ILE A 375 8.92 -18.15 8.02
C ILE A 375 9.32 -16.69 8.12
N GLU A 376 10.23 -16.38 9.03
CA GLU A 376 10.71 -15.00 9.20
C GLU A 376 11.25 -14.45 7.87
N PRO A 377 10.84 -13.25 7.47
CA PRO A 377 11.41 -12.59 6.30
C PRO A 377 12.84 -12.12 6.58
N PRO A 378 13.61 -11.72 5.57
CA PRO A 378 14.92 -11.11 5.79
C PRO A 378 14.85 -9.99 6.82
N GLU A 379 15.96 -9.80 7.54
CA GLU A 379 16.09 -8.69 8.49
C GLU A 379 15.91 -7.33 7.79
N THR A 380 15.47 -6.34 8.56
CA THR A 380 15.34 -4.97 8.09
C THR A 380 16.62 -4.46 7.43
N ARG A 381 16.47 -3.80 6.29
CA ARG A 381 17.57 -3.22 5.50
C ARG A 381 17.31 -1.72 5.30
N LEU A 382 17.91 -0.91 6.15
CA LEU A 382 17.78 0.54 6.12
C LEU A 382 18.95 1.20 5.40
N MET A 383 18.68 2.30 4.70
CA MET A 383 19.74 3.20 4.26
C MET A 383 20.23 4.00 5.46
N PRO A 384 21.56 4.09 5.71
CA PRO A 384 22.10 5.01 6.70
C PRO A 384 21.78 6.45 6.28
N VAL A 385 21.43 7.28 7.25
CA VAL A 385 20.98 8.65 7.02
C VAL A 385 21.82 9.66 7.79
N GLU A 386 21.81 10.89 7.30
CA GLU A 386 22.44 12.05 7.95
C GLU A 386 21.42 13.18 8.11
N PRO A 387 21.54 14.02 9.17
CA PRO A 387 20.70 15.20 9.30
C PRO A 387 20.88 16.15 8.10
N ARG A 388 19.75 16.62 7.56
CA ARG A 388 19.78 17.71 6.59
C ARG A 388 19.23 18.98 7.22
N PRO A 389 19.90 20.13 7.02
CA PRO A 389 19.29 21.41 7.35
C PRO A 389 17.95 21.54 6.61
N THR A 390 16.94 22.04 7.31
CA THR A 390 15.59 22.28 6.75
C THR A 390 15.62 23.19 5.52
N GLU A 391 16.62 24.04 5.40
CA GLU A 391 16.87 24.92 4.25
C GLU A 391 17.41 24.20 3.01
N ALA A 392 18.08 23.07 3.19
CA ALA A 392 18.52 22.22 2.08
C ALA A 392 17.43 21.20 1.67
N SER A 393 16.44 20.96 2.51
CA SER A 393 15.21 20.31 2.12
C SER A 393 14.35 21.38 1.46
N LEU A 394 14.05 21.22 0.19
CA LEU A 394 13.15 22.05 -0.61
C LEU A 394 11.72 22.14 -0.05
N LEU A 395 11.53 21.63 1.12
CA LEU A 395 10.32 21.56 1.88
C LEU A 395 10.45 22.53 3.05
N GLN A 396 10.11 23.79 2.82
CA GLN A 396 9.93 24.72 3.92
C GLN A 396 8.74 24.28 4.75
N ALA A 397 8.97 23.90 5.99
CA ALA A 397 7.88 23.65 6.93
C ALA A 397 7.08 24.95 7.11
N PRO A 398 5.75 24.93 7.00
CA PRO A 398 4.93 26.05 7.41
C PRO A 398 5.32 26.48 8.84
N ALA A 399 5.33 27.79 9.11
CA ALA A 399 5.81 28.35 10.38
C ALA A 399 5.09 27.81 11.63
N HIS A 400 3.90 27.26 11.45
CA HIS A 400 3.07 26.69 12.55
C HIS A 400 3.38 25.21 12.84
N LEU A 401 4.21 24.54 12.05
CA LEU A 401 4.57 23.15 12.29
C LEU A 401 5.86 23.04 13.11
N PRO A 402 5.98 22.02 13.98
CA PRO A 402 7.23 21.75 14.66
C PRO A 402 8.36 21.58 13.64
N LYS A 403 9.49 22.23 13.89
CA LYS A 403 10.70 22.01 13.08
C LYS A 403 11.19 20.60 13.33
N ALA A 404 10.83 19.67 12.43
CA ALA A 404 11.34 18.31 12.48
C ALA A 404 12.70 18.25 11.79
N ILE A 405 13.63 17.47 12.35
CA ILE A 405 14.91 17.17 11.70
C ILE A 405 14.66 16.14 10.63
N VAL A 406 14.77 16.57 9.37
CA VAL A 406 14.67 15.67 8.22
C VAL A 406 16.05 15.11 7.93
N GLN A 407 16.11 13.79 7.76
CA GLN A 407 17.33 13.09 7.42
C GLN A 407 17.26 12.58 5.97
N ALA A 408 18.41 12.46 5.34
CA ALA A 408 18.55 11.95 3.98
C ALA A 408 19.57 10.81 3.92
N PRO A 409 19.40 9.84 3.01
CA PRO A 409 20.36 8.76 2.84
C PRO A 409 21.77 9.26 2.52
N LEU A 410 22.76 8.66 3.19
CA LEU A 410 24.17 8.82 2.85
C LEU A 410 24.41 8.33 1.43
N ARG A 411 25.38 8.95 0.76
CA ARG A 411 25.76 8.63 -0.61
C ARG A 411 27.23 8.23 -0.69
N ASP A 412 27.52 7.31 -1.62
CA ASP A 412 28.89 6.94 -1.96
C ASP A 412 29.55 7.99 -2.88
N ALA A 413 30.80 7.75 -3.26
CA ALA A 413 31.57 8.65 -4.14
C ALA A 413 30.94 8.82 -5.54
N ASP A 414 30.08 7.91 -5.95
CA ASP A 414 29.33 7.96 -7.21
C ASP A 414 27.99 8.69 -7.07
N GLY A 415 27.64 9.13 -5.86
CA GLY A 415 26.36 9.78 -5.56
C GLY A 415 25.19 8.81 -5.40
N ASN A 416 25.42 7.52 -5.38
CA ASN A 416 24.39 6.50 -5.14
C ASN A 416 24.12 6.31 -3.64
N ALA A 417 22.89 5.99 -3.26
CA ALA A 417 22.53 5.76 -1.87
C ALA A 417 23.28 4.55 -1.30
N MET A 418 23.76 4.70 -0.07
CA MET A 418 24.43 3.64 0.68
C MET A 418 23.42 2.81 1.47
N GLY A 419 23.75 1.55 1.72
CA GLY A 419 22.90 0.64 2.52
C GLY A 419 21.57 0.30 1.86
N GLY A 420 20.60 -0.11 2.64
CA GLY A 420 19.31 -0.58 2.14
C GLY A 420 19.42 -1.87 1.31
N VAL A 421 18.42 -2.13 0.50
CA VAL A 421 18.43 -3.18 -0.53
C VAL A 421 19.01 -2.56 -1.80
N ARG A 422 20.19 -3.01 -2.21
CA ARG A 422 20.90 -2.50 -3.38
C ARG A 422 20.75 -3.47 -4.53
N LEU A 423 20.00 -3.07 -5.56
CA LEU A 423 19.89 -3.83 -6.79
C LEU A 423 21.27 -3.90 -7.52
N PRO A 424 21.48 -4.86 -8.43
CA PRO A 424 22.72 -4.99 -9.17
C PRO A 424 23.16 -3.71 -9.87
N ASP A 425 22.21 -2.90 -10.36
CA ASP A 425 22.44 -1.58 -10.96
C ASP A 425 23.08 -0.55 -10.02
N ILE A 426 22.97 -0.75 -8.71
CA ILE A 426 23.62 0.10 -7.69
C ILE A 426 24.96 -0.48 -7.25
N ASP A 427 25.12 -1.79 -7.28
CA ASP A 427 26.38 -2.45 -6.91
C ASP A 427 27.40 -2.47 -8.06
N ALA A 428 26.93 -2.47 -9.30
CA ALA A 428 27.73 -2.33 -10.51
C ALA A 428 27.14 -1.20 -11.39
N PRO A 429 27.27 0.09 -10.97
CA PRO A 429 26.54 1.18 -11.57
C PRO A 429 27.12 1.62 -12.91
N LEU A 430 26.24 2.00 -13.83
CA LEU A 430 26.57 2.70 -15.08
C LEU A 430 26.32 4.22 -14.98
N GLY A 431 25.87 4.68 -13.84
CA GLY A 431 25.57 6.07 -13.56
C GLY A 431 25.15 6.29 -12.11
N THR A 432 24.87 7.54 -11.78
CA THR A 432 24.29 7.92 -10.51
C THR A 432 22.77 7.81 -10.59
N HIS A 433 22.17 7.07 -9.68
CA HIS A 433 20.73 7.07 -9.41
C HIS A 433 20.45 8.14 -8.35
N GLY A 434 20.11 9.33 -8.81
CA GLY A 434 19.83 10.48 -7.95
C GLY A 434 18.55 10.29 -7.14
N ALA A 435 18.40 11.08 -6.08
CA ALA A 435 17.22 10.97 -5.22
C ALA A 435 16.01 11.75 -5.73
N GLN A 436 16.24 12.81 -6.48
CA GLN A 436 15.22 13.72 -7.01
C GLN A 436 15.64 14.22 -8.39
N ASN A 437 14.68 14.72 -9.15
CA ASN A 437 14.91 15.42 -10.41
C ASN A 437 14.47 16.88 -10.31
N LEU A 438 14.88 17.71 -11.25
CA LEU A 438 14.61 19.14 -11.28
C LEU A 438 13.56 19.49 -12.37
N PRO A 439 12.80 20.56 -12.26
CA PRO A 439 12.73 21.45 -11.09
C PRO A 439 11.90 20.83 -9.97
N LEU A 440 12.29 21.13 -8.74
CA LEU A 440 11.64 20.54 -7.55
C LEU A 440 10.24 21.10 -7.28
N SER A 441 9.94 22.25 -7.88
CA SER A 441 8.59 22.84 -7.89
C SER A 441 7.59 22.01 -8.72
N ASP A 442 8.08 21.25 -9.70
CA ASP A 442 7.24 20.28 -10.42
C ASP A 442 7.18 18.98 -9.62
N ARG A 443 5.97 18.63 -9.17
CA ARG A 443 5.74 17.44 -8.38
C ARG A 443 6.15 16.16 -9.10
N SER A 444 5.98 16.09 -10.41
CA SER A 444 6.35 14.91 -11.18
C SER A 444 7.86 14.71 -11.17
N CYS A 445 8.64 15.78 -11.25
CA CYS A 445 10.10 15.73 -11.15
C CYS A 445 10.57 15.44 -9.71
N ASN A 446 9.92 16.03 -8.72
CA ASN A 446 10.25 15.80 -7.31
C ASN A 446 10.02 14.34 -6.86
N LEU A 447 9.02 13.64 -7.42
CA LEU A 447 8.73 12.24 -7.14
C LEU A 447 9.54 11.25 -8.00
N ASN A 448 10.34 11.75 -8.93
CA ASN A 448 11.20 10.93 -9.78
C ASN A 448 12.67 11.14 -9.43
N ALA A 449 13.42 10.05 -9.39
CA ALA A 449 14.88 10.11 -9.33
C ALA A 449 15.44 10.63 -10.66
N ALA A 450 16.61 11.24 -10.61
CA ALA A 450 17.40 11.54 -11.80
C ALA A 450 18.33 10.36 -12.11
N TYR A 451 18.63 10.15 -13.40
CA TYR A 451 19.70 9.26 -13.80
C TYR A 451 20.80 10.07 -14.51
N ILE A 452 22.03 9.97 -14.03
CA ILE A 452 23.19 10.70 -14.59
C ILE A 452 24.26 9.67 -14.95
N ALA A 453 24.35 9.33 -16.24
CA ALA A 453 25.31 8.37 -16.73
C ALA A 453 26.74 8.75 -16.38
N PHE A 454 27.62 7.76 -16.19
CA PHE A 454 29.05 7.99 -16.13
C PHE A 454 29.61 8.25 -17.54
N ALA A 455 30.70 9.02 -17.64
CA ALA A 455 31.46 9.10 -18.86
C ALA A 455 31.99 7.72 -19.29
N ARG A 456 32.06 7.44 -20.57
CA ARG A 456 32.59 6.15 -21.06
C ARG A 456 34.09 6.05 -20.79
N THR A 457 34.80 7.12 -21.10
CA THR A 457 36.27 7.20 -20.94
C THR A 457 36.66 8.40 -20.07
N PRO A 458 37.87 8.42 -19.48
CA PRO A 458 38.36 9.59 -18.75
C PRO A 458 38.41 10.86 -19.61
N ALA A 459 38.64 10.72 -20.93
CA ALA A 459 38.69 11.86 -21.85
C ALA A 459 37.35 12.54 -22.09
N GLU A 460 36.23 11.78 -21.98
CA GLU A 460 34.87 12.30 -22.13
C GLU A 460 34.35 12.92 -20.83
N ARG A 461 35.04 12.69 -19.71
CA ARG A 461 34.62 13.17 -18.39
C ARG A 461 34.76 14.69 -18.30
N SER A 462 33.72 15.39 -17.89
CA SER A 462 33.79 16.82 -17.63
C SER A 462 34.78 17.12 -16.49
N ALA A 463 35.40 18.29 -16.51
CA ALA A 463 36.43 18.66 -15.54
C ALA A 463 35.94 18.64 -14.08
N ASN A 464 34.63 18.85 -13.86
CA ASN A 464 34.04 18.88 -12.55
C ASN A 464 33.45 17.52 -12.11
N ASP A 465 33.38 16.52 -12.99
CA ASP A 465 32.91 15.19 -12.66
C ASP A 465 34.03 14.34 -12.06
N LYS A 466 33.93 14.06 -10.77
CA LYS A 466 34.92 13.25 -10.05
C LYS A 466 34.66 11.76 -10.10
N ARG A 467 33.52 11.35 -10.67
CA ARG A 467 33.14 9.94 -10.74
C ARG A 467 34.03 9.21 -11.76
N ARG A 468 34.38 7.98 -11.47
CA ARG A 468 35.17 7.15 -12.39
C ARG A 468 34.39 6.86 -13.67
N ALA A 469 35.08 6.93 -14.82
CA ALA A 469 34.52 6.54 -16.11
C ALA A 469 34.27 5.02 -16.19
N LEU A 470 33.47 4.58 -17.15
CA LEU A 470 33.12 3.14 -17.29
C LEU A 470 34.37 2.29 -17.56
N THR A 471 35.31 2.75 -18.40
CA THR A 471 36.58 2.04 -18.67
C THR A 471 37.54 2.01 -17.48
N GLU A 472 37.34 2.86 -16.48
CA GLU A 472 38.09 2.80 -15.21
C GLU A 472 37.41 1.84 -14.21
N ARG A 473 36.16 1.40 -14.45
CA ARG A 473 35.39 0.55 -13.57
C ARG A 473 35.36 -0.88 -14.01
N TYR A 474 35.18 -1.09 -15.30
CA TYR A 474 34.98 -2.40 -15.91
C TYR A 474 36.07 -2.64 -16.96
N ALA A 475 36.77 -3.77 -16.83
CA ALA A 475 37.77 -4.17 -17.80
C ALA A 475 37.16 -4.42 -19.20
N ASN A 476 35.94 -4.95 -19.21
CA ASN A 476 35.16 -5.23 -20.40
C ASN A 476 33.71 -5.56 -20.00
N ARG A 477 32.85 -5.89 -20.96
CA ARG A 477 31.48 -6.29 -20.74
C ARG A 477 31.36 -7.55 -19.85
N ASP A 478 32.23 -8.53 -20.01
CA ASP A 478 32.19 -9.75 -19.24
C ASP A 478 32.47 -9.50 -17.75
N ASP A 479 33.37 -8.58 -17.41
CA ASP A 479 33.59 -8.14 -16.02
C ASP A 479 32.35 -7.45 -15.46
N TYR A 480 31.69 -6.57 -16.22
CA TYR A 480 30.43 -5.96 -15.82
C TYR A 480 29.35 -7.01 -15.57
N VAL A 481 29.12 -7.91 -16.52
CA VAL A 481 28.10 -8.98 -16.42
C VAL A 481 28.39 -9.89 -15.21
N ALA A 482 29.65 -10.21 -14.96
CA ALA A 482 30.04 -11.03 -13.82
C ALA A 482 29.69 -10.34 -12.48
N ARG A 483 29.88 -9.03 -12.37
CA ARG A 483 29.51 -8.24 -11.17
C ARG A 483 28.00 -8.15 -11.00
N ILE A 484 27.23 -7.90 -12.06
CA ILE A 484 25.77 -7.92 -12.04
C ILE A 484 25.26 -9.29 -11.56
N ARG A 485 25.79 -10.38 -12.15
CA ARG A 485 25.43 -11.74 -11.74
C ARG A 485 25.73 -11.99 -10.26
N ALA A 486 26.92 -11.62 -9.81
CA ALA A 486 27.30 -11.81 -8.40
C ALA A 486 26.36 -11.04 -7.46
N ALA A 487 25.98 -9.81 -7.80
CA ALA A 487 25.04 -9.01 -7.03
C ALA A 487 23.61 -9.62 -7.03
N ALA A 488 23.12 -10.05 -8.19
CA ALA A 488 21.81 -10.70 -8.31
C ALA A 488 21.75 -11.99 -7.48
N ARG A 489 22.78 -12.84 -7.56
CA ARG A 489 22.85 -14.09 -6.77
C ARG A 489 22.87 -13.86 -5.27
N ARG A 490 23.55 -12.81 -4.78
CA ARG A 490 23.50 -12.43 -3.37
C ARG A 490 22.06 -12.07 -2.95
N LEU A 491 21.37 -11.27 -3.76
CA LEU A 491 19.99 -10.88 -3.44
C LEU A 491 19.01 -12.06 -3.48
N VAL A 492 19.22 -13.06 -4.34
CA VAL A 492 18.44 -14.31 -4.32
C VAL A 492 18.71 -15.07 -3.02
N ALA A 493 19.98 -15.24 -2.65
CA ALA A 493 20.37 -15.92 -1.40
C ALA A 493 19.80 -15.20 -0.17
N ASP A 494 19.78 -13.87 -0.18
CA ASP A 494 19.20 -13.01 0.86
C ASP A 494 17.67 -12.90 0.78
N ARG A 495 17.03 -13.53 -0.21
CA ARG A 495 15.59 -13.51 -0.47
C ARG A 495 15.01 -12.13 -0.80
N PHE A 496 15.80 -11.24 -1.41
CA PHE A 496 15.36 -9.95 -1.96
C PHE A 496 15.10 -9.98 -3.47
N LEU A 497 15.45 -11.06 -4.15
CA LEU A 497 15.08 -11.35 -5.53
C LEU A 497 14.56 -12.78 -5.65
N VAL A 498 13.67 -13.01 -6.60
CA VAL A 498 13.34 -14.35 -7.06
C VAL A 498 14.29 -14.76 -8.20
N GLU A 499 14.53 -16.06 -8.36
CA GLU A 499 15.46 -16.60 -9.36
C GLU A 499 15.16 -16.13 -10.79
N ALA A 500 13.86 -16.06 -11.15
CA ALA A 500 13.43 -15.62 -12.48
C ALA A 500 13.86 -14.16 -12.77
N ASP A 501 13.74 -13.29 -11.78
CA ASP A 501 14.15 -11.89 -11.91
C ASP A 501 15.67 -11.74 -12.00
N ALA A 502 16.41 -12.52 -11.21
CA ALA A 502 17.86 -12.54 -11.29
C ALA A 502 18.36 -12.93 -12.68
N LEU A 503 17.74 -13.97 -13.29
CA LEU A 503 18.08 -14.40 -14.65
C LEU A 503 17.72 -13.33 -15.70
N GLU A 504 16.63 -12.58 -15.50
CA GLU A 504 16.26 -11.48 -16.41
C GLU A 504 17.26 -10.32 -16.32
N ILE A 505 17.65 -9.93 -15.10
CA ILE A 505 18.67 -8.91 -14.86
C ILE A 505 20.01 -9.34 -15.49
N GLU A 506 20.44 -10.60 -15.35
CA GLU A 506 21.65 -11.12 -15.96
C GLU A 506 21.61 -11.05 -17.50
N ARG A 507 20.46 -11.41 -18.11
CA ARG A 507 20.28 -11.30 -19.57
C ARG A 507 20.33 -9.86 -20.06
N ALA A 508 19.67 -8.94 -19.32
CA ALA A 508 19.70 -7.53 -19.66
C ALA A 508 21.13 -6.95 -19.64
N ALA A 509 21.95 -7.38 -18.68
CA ALA A 509 23.34 -6.95 -18.59
C ALA A 509 24.21 -7.35 -19.80
N GLN A 510 23.89 -8.50 -20.46
CA GLN A 510 24.66 -9.00 -21.60
C GLN A 510 24.55 -8.10 -22.84
N VAL A 511 23.49 -7.31 -22.96
CA VAL A 511 23.23 -6.44 -24.13
C VAL A 511 23.53 -4.98 -23.86
N VAL A 512 24.07 -4.67 -22.67
CA VAL A 512 24.47 -3.30 -22.31
C VAL A 512 25.66 -2.85 -23.16
N ASP A 513 25.60 -1.63 -23.67
CA ASP A 513 26.71 -0.96 -24.36
C ASP A 513 27.55 -0.18 -23.34
N LEU A 514 28.79 -0.62 -23.12
CA LEU A 514 29.75 -0.06 -22.16
C LEU A 514 30.71 0.94 -22.83
#